data_9f4a076c2991838295edee8e4f527870
#
_entry.id   9f4a076c2991838295edee8e4f527870
#
_cell.length_a   1.000
_cell.length_b   1.000
_cell.length_c   1.000
_cell.angle_alpha   90.00
_cell.angle_beta   90.00
_cell.angle_gamma   90.00
#
_symmetry.space_group_name_H-M   'P 1'
#
loop_
_entity.id
_entity.type
_entity.pdbx_description
1 polymer ?
#
loop_
_entity_poly.entity_id
_entity_poly.type
_entity_poly.pdbx_seq_one_letter_code
_entity_poly.pdbx_strand_id
1 'polypeptide(L)'
;MGVGAHHHKRKKGVTAMHGSLAQIPQVEKLLSHHELSGCIEKLGRPIVASIVSEYIKQIRAAALKGAAVPSFDTCIADIRQRCTQHIRKRISKIINATGIILHTNLGRSPLPHGIWDAAKEAAQSYSAIEMDLEDGKRGQRFPFAVEAMSTLVRAEAALMLNNNAAAVFLLLKALARSKEVIVARGQQVQIGGGFRIPDILREAGCTLVEVGTTNITTLEDITAAVTEQTAMVLWVHTSNYKIRGFTEQPSLSAIRKALPPEVILAVDQGSGVISLNLQDEPTVPALLKEGADLVCFSGDKVFGGPQCGWITGKKDLIALIARHPLMRTYRVGRAVAALMEETLVHYLNNGKSAAAEALLLDPAVIKKRSEKLVRKLPSGTACVVPYPFSLGGGSTPDETFPSWAIMLHTHKPEAVKTALRFCSIPIIAIISEDRLLLHLAAVNPADDIYIIKELQEISKNSPGF
;
A
#
# COMPACT_ATOMS: atom_id res chain seq x y z
N MET A 1 -76.63 -22.86 -10.12
CA MET A 1 -75.45 -23.71 -10.51
C MET A 1 -74.26 -22.76 -10.70
N GLY A 2 -73.20 -22.88 -9.94
CA GLY A 2 -72.06 -22.01 -10.15
C GLY A 2 -71.16 -21.73 -8.93
N VAL A 3 -70.98 -22.68 -7.98
CA VAL A 3 -70.13 -22.48 -6.79
C VAL A 3 -68.98 -23.52 -6.74
N GLY A 4 -68.85 -24.46 -7.73
CA GLY A 4 -67.84 -25.55 -7.64
C GLY A 4 -66.50 -25.31 -8.30
N ALA A 5 -66.31 -24.28 -9.13
CA ALA A 5 -65.09 -24.14 -9.94
C ALA A 5 -63.94 -23.33 -9.29
N HIS A 6 -64.23 -22.50 -8.30
CA HIS A 6 -63.17 -21.66 -7.64
C HIS A 6 -62.37 -22.38 -6.57
N HIS A 7 -62.88 -23.46 -5.96
CA HIS A 7 -62.18 -24.19 -4.88
C HIS A 7 -61.14 -25.18 -5.39
N HIS A 8 -61.29 -25.67 -6.62
CA HIS A 8 -60.34 -26.67 -7.22
C HIS A 8 -59.05 -26.03 -7.74
N LYS A 9 -59.10 -24.76 -8.23
CA LYS A 9 -57.88 -24.04 -8.69
C LYS A 9 -56.99 -23.60 -7.53
N ARG A 10 -57.53 -23.22 -6.35
CA ARG A 10 -56.72 -22.85 -5.16
C ARG A 10 -56.00 -24.04 -4.56
N LYS A 11 -56.61 -25.24 -4.50
CA LYS A 11 -55.95 -26.45 -3.94
C LYS A 11 -54.83 -26.95 -4.85
N LYS A 12 -54.95 -26.91 -6.22
CA LYS A 12 -53.90 -27.26 -7.16
C LYS A 12 -52.68 -26.29 -7.09
N GLY A 13 -52.93 -25.00 -6.89
CA GLY A 13 -51.85 -23.99 -6.75
C GLY A 13 -51.07 -24.15 -5.44
N VAL A 14 -51.73 -24.45 -4.32
CA VAL A 14 -51.08 -24.69 -3.02
C VAL A 14 -50.26 -25.98 -3.01
N THR A 15 -50.79 -27.05 -3.64
CA THR A 15 -50.06 -28.34 -3.74
C THR A 15 -48.85 -28.28 -4.67
N ALA A 16 -48.95 -27.52 -5.79
CA ALA A 16 -47.81 -27.28 -6.67
C ALA A 16 -46.71 -26.41 -6.02
N MET A 17 -47.10 -25.38 -5.19
CA MET A 17 -46.21 -24.57 -4.42
C MET A 17 -45.46 -25.37 -3.32
N HIS A 18 -46.14 -26.30 -2.62
CA HIS A 18 -45.50 -27.18 -1.62
C HIS A 18 -44.51 -28.15 -2.27
N GLY A 19 -44.80 -28.68 -3.49
CA GLY A 19 -43.93 -29.54 -4.24
C GLY A 19 -42.63 -28.84 -4.68
N SER A 20 -42.70 -27.55 -5.03
CA SER A 20 -41.49 -26.80 -5.45
C SER A 20 -40.56 -26.48 -4.28
N LEU A 21 -41.12 -26.13 -3.09
CA LEU A 21 -40.30 -25.84 -1.91
C LEU A 21 -39.59 -27.08 -1.34
N ALA A 22 -40.17 -28.29 -1.51
CA ALA A 22 -39.55 -29.54 -1.10
C ALA A 22 -38.32 -29.92 -1.96
N GLN A 23 -38.14 -29.29 -3.13
CA GLN A 23 -36.99 -29.51 -4.03
C GLN A 23 -35.77 -28.65 -3.61
N ILE A 24 -35.94 -27.69 -2.67
CA ILE A 24 -34.82 -26.84 -2.23
C ILE A 24 -33.83 -27.70 -1.44
N PRO A 25 -32.55 -27.74 -1.86
CA PRO A 25 -31.54 -28.55 -1.18
C PRO A 25 -31.33 -28.13 0.29
N GLN A 26 -31.06 -29.11 1.15
CA GLN A 26 -30.68 -28.83 2.54
C GLN A 26 -29.28 -28.19 2.56
N VAL A 27 -29.10 -27.21 3.47
CA VAL A 27 -27.83 -26.49 3.65
C VAL A 27 -26.67 -27.44 3.87
N GLU A 28 -26.83 -28.45 4.71
CA GLU A 28 -25.78 -29.41 5.05
C GLU A 28 -25.39 -30.28 3.84
N LYS A 29 -26.36 -30.67 2.99
CA LYS A 29 -26.08 -31.42 1.77
C LYS A 29 -25.26 -30.62 0.76
N LEU A 30 -25.48 -29.31 0.67
CA LEU A 30 -24.68 -28.41 -0.16
C LEU A 30 -23.28 -28.23 0.42
N LEU A 31 -23.17 -27.99 1.75
CA LEU A 31 -21.89 -27.79 2.42
C LEU A 31 -20.96 -29.01 2.38
N SER A 32 -21.53 -30.22 2.31
CA SER A 32 -20.74 -31.46 2.22
C SER A 32 -20.30 -31.80 0.78
N HIS A 33 -20.70 -31.00 -0.22
CA HIS A 33 -20.34 -31.26 -1.61
C HIS A 33 -18.85 -31.01 -1.85
N HIS A 34 -18.17 -31.95 -2.52
CA HIS A 34 -16.72 -31.92 -2.73
C HIS A 34 -16.22 -30.64 -3.45
N GLU A 35 -17.00 -30.06 -4.36
CA GLU A 35 -16.64 -28.82 -5.02
C GLU A 35 -16.59 -27.58 -4.12
N LEU A 36 -17.20 -27.64 -2.93
CA LEU A 36 -17.12 -26.55 -1.94
C LEU A 36 -15.97 -26.73 -0.95
N SER A 37 -15.26 -27.85 -0.95
CA SER A 37 -14.14 -28.13 -0.01
C SER A 37 -13.05 -27.05 -0.12
N GLY A 38 -12.62 -26.67 -1.31
CA GLY A 38 -11.64 -25.59 -1.51
C GLY A 38 -12.14 -24.19 -1.12
N CYS A 39 -13.47 -23.97 -1.15
CA CYS A 39 -14.06 -22.73 -0.63
C CYS A 39 -14.04 -22.73 0.91
N ILE A 40 -14.34 -23.88 1.53
CA ILE A 40 -14.31 -24.04 2.99
C ILE A 40 -12.89 -23.89 3.52
N GLU A 41 -11.90 -24.47 2.85
CA GLU A 41 -10.48 -24.31 3.22
C GLU A 41 -10.04 -22.83 3.19
N LYS A 42 -10.46 -22.08 2.17
CA LYS A 42 -10.05 -20.67 1.99
C LYS A 42 -10.86 -19.67 2.83
N LEU A 43 -12.13 -19.93 3.12
CA LEU A 43 -13.02 -19.00 3.81
C LEU A 43 -13.40 -19.43 5.23
N GLY A 44 -13.22 -20.71 5.56
CA GLY A 44 -13.77 -21.31 6.76
C GLY A 44 -15.24 -21.72 6.60
N ARG A 45 -15.61 -22.88 7.20
CA ARG A 45 -16.97 -23.44 7.13
C ARG A 45 -18.08 -22.45 7.55
N PRO A 46 -17.95 -21.62 8.60
CA PRO A 46 -19.02 -20.70 9.01
C PRO A 46 -19.36 -19.66 7.95
N ILE A 47 -18.36 -19.10 7.24
CA ILE A 47 -18.57 -18.12 6.16
C ILE A 47 -19.29 -18.78 4.96
N VAL A 48 -18.84 -19.98 4.57
CA VAL A 48 -19.49 -20.71 3.47
C VAL A 48 -20.92 -21.09 3.85
N ALA A 49 -21.18 -21.51 5.09
CA ALA A 49 -22.51 -21.79 5.59
C ALA A 49 -23.46 -20.58 5.54
N SER A 50 -22.94 -19.40 5.88
CA SER A 50 -23.68 -18.15 5.75
C SER A 50 -24.02 -17.84 4.27
N ILE A 51 -23.08 -18.02 3.35
CA ILE A 51 -23.29 -17.84 1.90
C ILE A 51 -24.36 -18.81 1.39
N VAL A 52 -24.29 -20.08 1.76
CA VAL A 52 -25.27 -21.11 1.39
C VAL A 52 -26.66 -20.77 1.95
N SER A 53 -26.73 -20.39 3.24
CA SER A 53 -27.99 -20.04 3.90
C SER A 53 -28.68 -18.84 3.23
N GLU A 54 -27.91 -17.80 2.90
CA GLU A 54 -28.44 -16.62 2.22
C GLU A 54 -28.89 -16.98 0.79
N TYR A 55 -28.13 -17.79 0.07
CA TYR A 55 -28.53 -18.29 -1.24
C TYR A 55 -29.85 -19.10 -1.20
N ILE A 56 -29.99 -20.03 -0.26
CA ILE A 56 -31.21 -20.81 -0.05
C ILE A 56 -32.40 -19.91 0.32
N LYS A 57 -32.18 -18.90 1.13
CA LYS A 57 -33.23 -17.89 1.47
C LYS A 57 -33.72 -17.15 0.22
N GLN A 58 -32.81 -16.78 -0.69
CA GLN A 58 -33.15 -16.13 -1.96
C GLN A 58 -33.94 -17.06 -2.88
N ILE A 59 -33.50 -18.33 -3.05
CA ILE A 59 -34.25 -19.34 -3.83
C ILE A 59 -35.64 -19.54 -3.25
N ARG A 60 -35.78 -19.69 -1.93
CA ARG A 60 -37.07 -19.86 -1.26
C ARG A 60 -38.01 -18.66 -1.51
N ALA A 61 -37.47 -17.44 -1.42
CA ALA A 61 -38.23 -16.24 -1.69
C ALA A 61 -38.68 -16.14 -3.17
N ALA A 62 -37.84 -16.55 -4.11
CA ALA A 62 -38.15 -16.61 -5.53
C ALA A 62 -39.19 -17.71 -5.85
N ALA A 63 -39.06 -18.90 -5.27
CA ALA A 63 -40.00 -20.01 -5.44
C ALA A 63 -41.41 -19.65 -4.90
N LEU A 64 -41.50 -18.93 -3.80
CA LEU A 64 -42.77 -18.40 -3.27
C LEU A 64 -43.45 -17.43 -4.25
N LYS A 65 -42.68 -16.79 -5.14
CA LYS A 65 -43.21 -15.90 -6.20
C LYS A 65 -43.42 -16.65 -7.52
N GLY A 66 -43.29 -17.98 -7.54
CA GLY A 66 -43.54 -18.85 -8.71
C GLY A 66 -42.30 -19.13 -9.60
N ALA A 67 -41.12 -18.74 -9.18
CA ALA A 67 -39.89 -19.09 -9.90
C ALA A 67 -39.56 -20.59 -9.73
N ALA A 68 -38.95 -21.19 -10.76
CA ALA A 68 -38.47 -22.57 -10.70
C ALA A 68 -37.28 -22.67 -9.75
N VAL A 69 -37.21 -23.75 -8.94
CA VAL A 69 -36.04 -24.04 -8.11
C VAL A 69 -34.90 -24.53 -9.01
N PRO A 70 -33.68 -23.92 -8.91
CA PRO A 70 -32.53 -24.37 -9.68
C PRO A 70 -32.14 -25.82 -9.36
N SER A 71 -31.50 -26.48 -10.30
CA SER A 71 -30.95 -27.82 -10.07
C SER A 71 -29.88 -27.81 -8.99
N PHE A 72 -29.59 -28.97 -8.40
CA PHE A 72 -28.56 -29.08 -7.36
C PHE A 72 -27.20 -28.60 -7.88
N ASP A 73 -26.82 -29.00 -9.12
CA ASP A 73 -25.57 -28.61 -9.74
C ASP A 73 -25.51 -27.09 -10.03
N THR A 74 -26.63 -26.49 -10.43
CA THR A 74 -26.73 -25.03 -10.57
C THR A 74 -26.53 -24.35 -9.22
N CYS A 75 -27.12 -24.86 -8.13
CA CYS A 75 -26.93 -24.32 -6.80
C CYS A 75 -25.45 -24.38 -6.38
N ILE A 76 -24.75 -25.48 -6.64
CA ILE A 76 -23.31 -25.62 -6.36
C ILE A 76 -22.49 -24.60 -7.15
N ALA A 77 -22.76 -24.44 -8.45
CA ALA A 77 -22.07 -23.47 -9.31
C ALA A 77 -22.25 -22.03 -8.82
N ASP A 78 -23.49 -21.64 -8.50
CA ASP A 78 -23.80 -20.30 -7.99
C ASP A 78 -23.15 -20.03 -6.63
N ILE A 79 -23.17 -21.01 -5.72
CA ILE A 79 -22.51 -20.91 -4.41
C ILE A 79 -20.99 -20.77 -4.59
N ARG A 80 -20.36 -21.55 -5.46
CA ARG A 80 -18.93 -21.43 -5.80
C ARG A 80 -18.60 -20.03 -6.32
N GLN A 81 -19.43 -19.49 -7.21
CA GLN A 81 -19.24 -18.14 -7.72
C GLN A 81 -19.28 -17.10 -6.60
N ARG A 82 -20.25 -17.20 -5.68
CA ARG A 82 -20.33 -16.33 -4.49
C ARG A 82 -19.15 -16.49 -3.56
N CYS A 83 -18.72 -17.72 -3.29
CA CYS A 83 -17.50 -17.99 -2.52
C CYS A 83 -16.27 -17.35 -3.18
N THR A 84 -16.14 -17.46 -4.51
CA THR A 84 -15.06 -16.82 -5.26
C THR A 84 -15.05 -15.30 -5.08
N GLN A 85 -16.22 -14.66 -5.10
CA GLN A 85 -16.34 -13.22 -4.81
C GLN A 85 -15.88 -12.86 -3.39
N HIS A 86 -16.13 -13.72 -2.39
CA HIS A 86 -15.64 -13.54 -1.03
C HIS A 86 -14.13 -13.78 -0.90
N ILE A 87 -13.60 -14.81 -1.58
CA ILE A 87 -12.16 -15.09 -1.62
C ILE A 87 -11.39 -13.90 -2.20
N ARG A 88 -11.92 -13.24 -3.23
CA ARG A 88 -11.31 -12.04 -3.84
C ARG A 88 -11.23 -10.82 -2.91
N LYS A 89 -12.01 -10.79 -1.83
CA LYS A 89 -11.91 -9.73 -0.80
C LYS A 89 -10.74 -9.94 0.17
N ARG A 90 -10.13 -11.13 0.18
CA ARG A 90 -8.95 -11.40 1.00
C ARG A 90 -7.72 -10.74 0.41
N ILE A 91 -6.80 -10.33 1.28
CA ILE A 91 -5.46 -9.92 0.85
C ILE A 91 -4.80 -11.12 0.16
N SER A 92 -4.39 -10.95 -1.08
CA SER A 92 -3.78 -11.99 -1.90
C SER A 92 -2.69 -11.41 -2.77
N LYS A 93 -1.79 -12.28 -3.26
CA LYS A 93 -0.81 -11.90 -4.27
C LYS A 93 -1.53 -11.36 -5.51
N ILE A 94 -0.99 -10.28 -6.07
CA ILE A 94 -1.34 -9.72 -7.36
C ILE A 94 -0.07 -9.47 -8.16
N ILE A 95 -0.18 -9.38 -9.48
CA ILE A 95 0.91 -9.01 -10.38
C ILE A 95 0.71 -7.56 -10.79
N ASN A 96 1.65 -6.71 -10.39
CA ASN A 96 1.64 -5.29 -10.72
C ASN A 96 2.30 -5.05 -12.08
N ALA A 97 1.51 -5.00 -13.15
CA ALA A 97 1.96 -4.67 -14.49
C ALA A 97 1.55 -3.24 -14.92
N THR A 98 1.40 -2.31 -13.97
CA THR A 98 0.99 -0.92 -14.23
C THR A 98 2.14 -0.02 -14.66
N GLY A 99 3.38 -0.37 -14.34
CA GLY A 99 4.52 0.55 -14.48
C GLY A 99 4.62 1.59 -13.35
N ILE A 100 3.81 1.48 -12.29
CA ILE A 100 3.92 2.30 -11.08
C ILE A 100 4.49 1.41 -9.98
N ILE A 101 5.74 1.65 -9.56
CA ILE A 101 6.47 0.76 -8.65
C ILE A 101 5.84 0.75 -7.26
N LEU A 102 5.60 1.94 -6.68
CA LEU A 102 5.03 2.14 -5.34
C LEU A 102 3.52 2.38 -5.39
N HIS A 103 2.80 1.56 -6.17
CA HIS A 103 1.38 1.76 -6.40
C HIS A 103 0.59 1.68 -5.09
N THR A 104 -0.03 2.79 -4.66
CA THR A 104 -0.68 2.96 -3.35
C THR A 104 -1.75 1.88 -3.09
N ASN A 105 -2.62 1.62 -4.07
CA ASN A 105 -3.71 0.65 -3.92
C ASN A 105 -3.23 -0.81 -4.01
N LEU A 106 -1.97 -1.05 -4.35
CA LEU A 106 -1.38 -2.39 -4.49
C LEU A 106 -0.38 -2.71 -3.37
N GLY A 107 -0.38 -1.91 -2.29
CA GLY A 107 0.44 -2.16 -1.10
C GLY A 107 1.81 -1.48 -1.12
N ARG A 108 2.06 -0.56 -2.06
CA ARG A 108 3.32 0.20 -2.20
C ARG A 108 4.51 -0.71 -2.52
N SER A 109 5.65 -0.57 -1.80
CA SER A 109 6.84 -1.35 -2.08
C SER A 109 6.69 -2.80 -1.64
N PRO A 110 6.98 -3.79 -2.50
CA PRO A 110 7.19 -5.15 -2.02
C PRO A 110 8.47 -5.23 -1.20
N LEU A 111 8.55 -6.21 -0.31
CA LEU A 111 9.77 -6.52 0.43
C LEU A 111 10.85 -7.06 -0.53
N PRO A 112 12.14 -6.76 -0.30
CA PRO A 112 13.23 -7.41 -1.00
C PRO A 112 13.17 -8.94 -0.86
N HIS A 113 13.71 -9.64 -1.84
CA HIS A 113 13.70 -11.10 -1.84
C HIS A 113 14.43 -11.67 -0.61
N GLY A 114 13.85 -12.71 0.00
CA GLY A 114 14.43 -13.42 1.15
C GLY A 114 14.13 -12.79 2.52
N ILE A 115 13.72 -11.52 2.59
CA ILE A 115 13.43 -10.83 3.87
C ILE A 115 12.34 -11.55 4.68
N TRP A 116 11.28 -12.03 4.01
CA TRP A 116 10.22 -12.78 4.68
C TRP A 116 10.72 -14.09 5.30
N ASP A 117 11.54 -14.84 4.55
CA ASP A 117 12.04 -16.12 5.02
C ASP A 117 13.04 -15.94 6.16
N ALA A 118 13.90 -14.91 6.12
CA ALA A 118 14.83 -14.57 7.19
C ALA A 118 14.08 -14.15 8.48
N ALA A 119 13.04 -13.32 8.37
CA ALA A 119 12.27 -12.84 9.52
C ALA A 119 11.28 -13.86 10.10
N LYS A 120 10.98 -14.94 9.36
CA LYS A 120 9.86 -15.86 9.64
C LYS A 120 9.91 -16.43 11.05
N GLU A 121 11.05 -16.94 11.50
CA GLU A 121 11.19 -17.57 12.80
C GLU A 121 10.96 -16.57 13.94
N ALA A 122 11.60 -15.40 13.88
CA ALA A 122 11.42 -14.34 14.86
C ALA A 122 10.00 -13.77 14.88
N ALA A 123 9.32 -13.71 13.72
CA ALA A 123 7.96 -13.22 13.59
C ALA A 123 6.92 -14.18 14.19
N GLN A 124 7.12 -15.50 14.10
CA GLN A 124 6.14 -16.52 14.50
C GLN A 124 6.41 -17.16 15.88
N SER A 125 7.62 -16.99 16.44
CA SER A 125 8.04 -17.61 17.70
C SER A 125 8.10 -16.59 18.86
N TYR A 126 8.42 -17.03 20.07
CA TYR A 126 8.81 -16.11 21.15
C TYR A 126 10.10 -15.39 20.74
N SER A 127 10.21 -14.10 21.05
CA SER A 127 11.35 -13.27 20.71
C SER A 127 11.62 -12.22 21.78
N ALA A 128 12.89 -11.81 21.92
CA ALA A 128 13.36 -10.88 22.95
C ALA A 128 13.01 -9.41 22.61
N ILE A 129 11.70 -9.11 22.42
CA ILE A 129 11.25 -7.76 22.00
C ILE A 129 11.59 -6.68 23.03
N GLU A 130 11.45 -6.98 24.32
CA GLU A 130 11.68 -6.07 25.45
C GLU A 130 12.53 -6.73 26.54
N MET A 131 13.24 -7.80 26.21
CA MET A 131 14.12 -8.50 27.16
C MET A 131 15.57 -8.28 26.74
N ASP A 132 16.37 -7.79 27.66
CA ASP A 132 17.81 -7.83 27.53
C ASP A 132 18.28 -9.25 27.85
N LEU A 133 18.97 -9.88 26.90
CA LEU A 133 19.42 -11.28 27.05
C LEU A 133 20.68 -11.41 27.90
N GLU A 134 21.43 -10.32 28.13
CA GLU A 134 22.65 -10.33 28.95
C GLU A 134 22.31 -10.34 30.46
N ASP A 135 21.33 -9.55 30.87
CA ASP A 135 20.98 -9.42 32.29
C ASP A 135 19.60 -10.00 32.64
N GLY A 136 18.84 -10.45 31.65
CA GLY A 136 17.51 -11.04 31.81
C GLY A 136 16.42 -10.06 32.23
N LYS A 137 16.70 -8.75 32.21
CA LYS A 137 15.75 -7.73 32.62
C LYS A 137 15.00 -7.13 31.43
N ARG A 138 14.08 -6.24 31.74
CA ARG A 138 13.36 -5.50 30.72
C ARG A 138 14.26 -4.42 30.10
N GLY A 139 14.59 -4.59 28.81
CA GLY A 139 15.36 -3.67 28.01
C GLY A 139 14.53 -2.75 27.12
N GLN A 140 15.21 -2.08 26.20
CA GLN A 140 14.63 -1.26 25.13
C GLN A 140 13.95 -2.16 24.08
N ARG A 141 12.88 -1.65 23.44
CA ARG A 141 12.25 -2.35 22.31
C ARG A 141 13.11 -2.19 21.05
N PHE A 142 13.33 -3.31 20.35
CA PHE A 142 14.02 -3.35 19.05
C PHE A 142 15.35 -2.58 19.04
N PRO A 143 16.26 -2.84 19.98
CA PRO A 143 17.49 -2.07 20.11
C PRO A 143 18.34 -2.14 18.84
N PHE A 144 18.40 -3.33 18.22
CA PHE A 144 19.12 -3.53 16.96
C PHE A 144 18.54 -2.70 15.81
N ALA A 145 17.22 -2.68 15.63
CA ALA A 145 16.58 -1.88 14.57
C ALA A 145 16.88 -0.38 14.72
N VAL A 146 16.88 0.12 15.97
CA VAL A 146 17.21 1.53 16.28
C VAL A 146 18.67 1.84 15.95
N GLU A 147 19.60 0.99 16.38
CA GLU A 147 21.03 1.12 16.09
C GLU A 147 21.33 1.04 14.59
N ALA A 148 20.78 0.03 13.91
CA ALA A 148 20.94 -0.19 12.48
C ALA A 148 20.43 0.98 11.65
N MET A 149 19.22 1.52 11.98
CA MET A 149 18.69 2.69 11.31
C MET A 149 19.55 3.94 11.58
N SER A 150 19.93 4.18 12.83
CA SER A 150 20.79 5.32 13.19
C SER A 150 22.10 5.29 12.42
N THR A 151 22.71 4.12 12.33
CA THR A 151 23.95 3.90 11.55
C THR A 151 23.74 4.16 10.07
N LEU A 152 22.66 3.63 9.50
CA LEU A 152 22.35 3.72 8.07
C LEU A 152 22.13 5.17 7.63
N VAL A 153 21.42 5.96 8.42
CA VAL A 153 21.13 7.38 8.10
C VAL A 153 22.09 8.36 8.75
N ARG A 154 23.08 7.89 9.52
CA ARG A 154 24.05 8.73 10.24
C ARG A 154 23.40 9.68 11.23
N ALA A 155 22.37 9.22 11.93
CA ALA A 155 21.72 9.95 13.01
C ALA A 155 22.28 9.58 14.38
N GLU A 156 22.10 10.44 15.38
CA GLU A 156 22.46 10.14 16.78
C GLU A 156 21.53 9.08 17.40
N ALA A 157 20.26 9.09 16.98
CA ALA A 157 19.25 8.13 17.45
C ALA A 157 18.11 7.98 16.42
N ALA A 158 17.34 6.92 16.59
CA ALA A 158 16.14 6.64 15.79
C ALA A 158 14.99 6.11 16.66
N LEU A 159 13.76 6.24 16.17
CA LEU A 159 12.56 5.72 16.82
C LEU A 159 11.64 5.13 15.75
N MET A 160 11.16 3.90 15.95
CA MET A 160 10.26 3.21 15.04
C MET A 160 8.82 3.24 15.54
N LEU A 161 7.90 3.66 14.68
CA LEU A 161 6.46 3.74 14.92
C LEU A 161 5.70 2.98 13.83
N ASN A 162 4.37 2.83 13.97
CA ASN A 162 3.56 2.05 13.05
C ASN A 162 3.34 2.67 11.66
N ASN A 163 3.52 3.99 11.50
CA ASN A 163 3.53 4.70 10.21
C ASN A 163 4.06 6.13 10.36
N ASN A 164 4.34 6.80 9.23
CA ASN A 164 4.89 8.16 9.23
C ASN A 164 3.89 9.22 9.76
N ALA A 165 2.59 9.07 9.53
CA ALA A 165 1.59 9.98 10.07
C ALA A 165 1.60 9.98 11.60
N ALA A 166 1.77 8.80 12.23
CA ALA A 166 1.96 8.65 13.66
C ALA A 166 3.29 9.27 14.14
N ALA A 167 4.34 9.16 13.33
CA ALA A 167 5.64 9.78 13.63
C ALA A 167 5.53 11.29 13.70
N VAL A 168 4.97 11.94 12.68
CA VAL A 168 4.76 13.39 12.65
C VAL A 168 3.82 13.83 13.78
N PHE A 169 2.70 13.14 13.99
CA PHE A 169 1.77 13.48 15.07
C PHE A 169 2.40 13.38 16.46
N LEU A 170 3.11 12.28 16.74
CA LEU A 170 3.75 12.09 18.04
C LEU A 170 4.88 13.10 18.31
N LEU A 171 5.69 13.39 17.28
CA LEU A 171 6.72 14.41 17.31
C LEU A 171 6.12 15.76 17.72
N LEU A 172 5.09 16.23 17.02
CA LEU A 172 4.39 17.47 17.32
C LEU A 172 3.79 17.48 18.73
N LYS A 173 3.12 16.39 19.10
CA LYS A 173 2.47 16.24 20.42
C LYS A 173 3.46 16.27 21.57
N ALA A 174 4.64 15.67 21.40
CA ALA A 174 5.66 15.56 22.42
C ALA A 174 6.49 16.84 22.57
N LEU A 175 6.78 17.54 21.47
CA LEU A 175 7.76 18.63 21.45
C LEU A 175 7.16 20.03 21.26
N ALA A 176 5.93 20.14 20.72
CA ALA A 176 5.35 21.42 20.33
C ALA A 176 3.92 21.67 20.85
N ARG A 177 3.40 20.81 21.73
CA ARG A 177 2.05 20.98 22.29
C ARG A 177 1.90 22.34 22.97
N SER A 178 0.83 23.08 22.67
CA SER A 178 0.53 24.44 23.16
C SER A 178 1.58 25.47 22.77
N LYS A 179 2.38 25.20 21.77
CA LYS A 179 3.39 26.06 21.19
C LYS A 179 3.11 26.33 19.72
N GLU A 180 3.83 27.28 19.15
CA GLU A 180 3.78 27.62 17.74
C GLU A 180 4.66 26.68 16.91
N VAL A 181 4.14 26.29 15.75
CA VAL A 181 4.87 25.55 14.72
C VAL A 181 4.76 26.30 13.41
N ILE A 182 5.88 26.75 12.90
CA ILE A 182 5.97 27.46 11.62
C ILE A 182 5.96 26.43 10.48
N VAL A 183 5.08 26.64 9.48
CA VAL A 183 4.98 25.84 8.26
C VAL A 183 4.79 26.76 7.07
N ALA A 184 5.55 26.55 5.98
CA ALA A 184 5.36 27.28 4.74
C ALA A 184 4.00 26.93 4.10
N ARG A 185 3.27 27.92 3.56
CA ARG A 185 1.97 27.70 2.89
C ARG A 185 2.08 26.72 1.74
N GLY A 186 3.15 26.80 0.96
CA GLY A 186 3.43 25.87 -0.13
C GLY A 186 3.73 24.44 0.33
N GLN A 187 3.86 24.17 1.63
CA GLN A 187 4.15 22.84 2.21
C GLN A 187 2.97 22.22 2.99
N GLN A 188 1.81 22.88 2.97
CA GLN A 188 0.61 22.35 3.64
C GLN A 188 -0.04 21.26 2.80
N VAL A 189 0.64 20.11 2.74
CA VAL A 189 0.24 18.99 1.90
C VAL A 189 -1.04 18.31 2.39
N GLN A 190 -1.82 17.80 1.42
CA GLN A 190 -2.85 16.78 1.67
C GLN A 190 -2.40 15.48 1.03
N ILE A 191 -2.32 14.42 1.83
CA ILE A 191 -1.95 13.07 1.39
C ILE A 191 -3.20 12.17 1.39
N GLY A 192 -3.13 11.02 0.74
CA GLY A 192 -4.23 10.07 0.62
C GLY A 192 -4.91 9.74 1.95
N GLY A 193 -6.24 9.60 1.92
CA GLY A 193 -7.06 9.37 3.12
C GLY A 193 -7.41 10.63 3.90
N GLY A 194 -7.09 11.84 3.38
CA GLY A 194 -7.47 13.11 4.02
C GLY A 194 -6.48 13.58 5.09
N PHE A 195 -5.27 13.04 5.16
CA PHE A 195 -4.21 13.56 6.02
C PHE A 195 -3.77 14.95 5.54
N ARG A 196 -3.95 15.96 6.36
CA ARG A 196 -3.57 17.36 6.11
C ARG A 196 -2.69 17.88 7.23
N ILE A 197 -1.58 18.51 6.90
CA ILE A 197 -0.66 19.08 7.89
C ILE A 197 -1.36 20.05 8.86
N PRO A 198 -2.20 21.01 8.43
CA PRO A 198 -2.92 21.88 9.36
C PRO A 198 -3.83 21.14 10.35
N ASP A 199 -4.52 20.08 9.88
CA ASP A 199 -5.41 19.30 10.73
C ASP A 199 -4.61 18.52 11.78
N ILE A 200 -3.47 17.95 11.40
CA ILE A 200 -2.58 17.21 12.30
C ILE A 200 -1.97 18.12 13.38
N LEU A 201 -1.56 19.32 13.00
CA LEU A 201 -1.07 20.34 13.97
C LEU A 201 -2.14 20.68 14.99
N ARG A 202 -3.37 20.96 14.53
CA ARG A 202 -4.51 21.26 15.42
C ARG A 202 -4.81 20.11 16.37
N GLU A 203 -4.87 18.85 15.87
CA GLU A 203 -5.10 17.67 16.69
C GLU A 203 -3.93 17.40 17.67
N ALA A 204 -2.72 17.74 17.30
CA ALA A 204 -1.58 17.69 18.21
C ALA A 204 -1.65 18.77 19.30
N GLY A 205 -2.51 19.77 19.15
CA GLY A 205 -2.66 20.89 20.08
C GLY A 205 -1.57 21.94 19.89
N CYS A 206 -1.04 22.06 18.67
CA CYS A 206 -0.08 23.10 18.27
C CYS A 206 -0.81 24.29 17.65
N THR A 207 -0.20 25.46 17.73
CA THR A 207 -0.63 26.65 16.98
C THR A 207 0.12 26.69 15.66
N LEU A 208 -0.59 26.61 14.54
CA LEU A 208 0.00 26.74 13.20
C LEU A 208 0.33 28.20 12.92
N VAL A 209 1.57 28.48 12.56
CA VAL A 209 2.05 29.77 12.04
C VAL A 209 2.40 29.59 10.57
N GLU A 210 1.59 30.14 9.67
CA GLU A 210 1.79 30.04 8.24
C GLU A 210 2.69 31.15 7.72
N VAL A 211 3.70 30.79 6.92
CA VAL A 211 4.65 31.74 6.35
C VAL A 211 4.73 31.65 4.83
N GLY A 212 5.19 32.72 4.19
CA GLY A 212 5.33 32.80 2.76
C GLY A 212 3.99 32.76 1.99
N THR A 213 4.06 32.38 0.74
CA THR A 213 2.93 32.19 -0.18
C THR A 213 2.89 30.77 -0.70
N THR A 214 2.00 30.47 -1.66
CA THR A 214 1.91 29.12 -2.24
C THR A 214 3.20 28.68 -2.93
N ASN A 215 3.88 29.61 -3.63
CA ASN A 215 5.02 29.30 -4.49
C ASN A 215 6.35 29.90 -4.01
N ILE A 216 6.32 30.90 -3.11
CA ILE A 216 7.52 31.58 -2.61
C ILE A 216 7.48 31.60 -1.08
N THR A 217 8.55 31.12 -0.48
CA THR A 217 8.85 31.26 0.96
C THR A 217 10.30 31.67 1.07
N THR A 218 10.54 32.84 1.65
CA THR A 218 11.88 33.38 1.86
C THR A 218 12.41 33.02 3.26
N LEU A 219 13.71 33.17 3.48
CA LEU A 219 14.29 33.01 4.82
C LEU A 219 13.73 34.06 5.80
N GLU A 220 13.49 35.28 5.30
CA GLU A 220 12.91 36.39 6.09
C GLU A 220 11.48 36.06 6.54
N ASP A 221 10.63 35.44 5.70
CA ASP A 221 9.29 35.00 6.08
C ASP A 221 9.33 34.07 7.31
N ILE A 222 10.32 33.17 7.34
CA ILE A 222 10.48 32.21 8.45
C ILE A 222 11.01 32.91 9.69
N THR A 223 12.09 33.70 9.56
CA THR A 223 12.76 34.33 10.72
C THR A 223 11.92 35.41 11.37
N ALA A 224 11.15 36.20 10.59
CA ALA A 224 10.24 37.22 11.10
C ALA A 224 9.04 36.61 11.88
N ALA A 225 8.70 35.37 11.62
CA ALA A 225 7.63 34.66 12.31
C ALA A 225 8.05 33.97 13.62
N VAL A 226 9.36 33.94 13.92
CA VAL A 226 9.85 33.31 15.15
C VAL A 226 9.54 34.22 16.36
N THR A 227 8.89 33.63 17.37
CA THR A 227 8.57 34.27 18.66
C THR A 227 9.10 33.42 19.81
N GLU A 228 8.96 33.89 21.04
CA GLU A 228 9.25 33.10 22.25
C GLU A 228 8.35 31.88 22.43
N GLN A 229 7.21 31.84 21.73
CA GLN A 229 6.28 30.73 21.71
C GLN A 229 6.62 29.69 20.63
N THR A 230 7.51 29.99 19.70
CA THR A 230 7.89 29.11 18.60
C THR A 230 8.72 27.95 19.12
N ALA A 231 8.17 26.73 19.03
CA ALA A 231 8.88 25.49 19.36
C ALA A 231 9.58 24.86 18.16
N MET A 232 9.05 25.08 16.96
CA MET A 232 9.47 24.28 15.80
C MET A 232 9.21 24.98 14.47
N VAL A 233 10.12 24.79 13.52
CA VAL A 233 9.87 24.91 12.09
C VAL A 233 9.69 23.50 11.56
N LEU A 234 8.50 23.20 11.03
CA LEU A 234 8.22 21.91 10.37
C LEU A 234 8.34 22.10 8.85
N TRP A 235 9.43 21.60 8.30
CA TRP A 235 9.67 21.57 6.86
C TRP A 235 9.04 20.30 6.26
N VAL A 236 8.01 20.44 5.42
CA VAL A 236 7.32 19.32 4.81
C VAL A 236 7.75 19.19 3.36
N HIS A 237 8.38 18.08 3.02
CA HIS A 237 8.76 17.80 1.65
C HIS A 237 7.52 17.50 0.79
N THR A 238 7.39 18.20 -0.35
CA THR A 238 6.23 18.09 -1.25
C THR A 238 6.36 16.88 -2.19
N SER A 239 6.48 15.68 -1.60
CA SER A 239 6.74 14.43 -2.32
C SER A 239 5.62 14.00 -3.27
N ASN A 240 4.39 14.52 -3.10
CA ASN A 240 3.20 14.10 -3.85
C ASN A 240 2.67 15.13 -4.85
N TYR A 241 3.29 16.31 -4.96
CA TYR A 241 2.98 17.34 -5.97
C TYR A 241 4.19 18.24 -6.19
N LYS A 242 4.20 19.00 -7.31
CA LYS A 242 5.20 20.00 -7.63
C LYS A 242 4.54 21.35 -7.92
N ILE A 243 5.16 22.43 -7.43
CA ILE A 243 4.82 23.79 -7.80
C ILE A 243 5.79 24.19 -8.91
N ARG A 244 5.28 24.69 -10.03
CA ARG A 244 6.08 25.10 -11.20
C ARG A 244 5.91 26.59 -11.48
N GLY A 245 6.92 27.20 -12.08
CA GLY A 245 6.96 28.63 -12.41
C GLY A 245 7.92 29.38 -11.51
N PHE A 246 7.55 30.58 -11.08
CA PHE A 246 8.35 31.39 -10.17
C PHE A 246 8.24 30.83 -8.74
N THR A 247 9.18 29.99 -8.35
CA THR A 247 9.21 29.33 -7.04
C THR A 247 10.51 29.66 -6.31
N GLU A 248 10.44 29.86 -5.00
CA GLU A 248 11.60 30.08 -4.14
C GLU A 248 11.39 29.41 -2.78
N GLN A 249 12.43 28.73 -2.29
CA GLN A 249 12.48 28.15 -0.96
C GLN A 249 13.90 28.25 -0.40
N PRO A 250 14.10 28.62 0.87
CA PRO A 250 15.42 28.62 1.49
C PRO A 250 15.94 27.20 1.71
N SER A 251 17.25 27.01 1.66
CA SER A 251 17.87 25.74 2.01
C SER A 251 17.72 25.45 3.52
N LEU A 252 17.66 24.17 3.91
CA LEU A 252 17.62 23.78 5.33
C LEU A 252 18.80 24.33 6.11
N SER A 253 19.98 24.36 5.52
CA SER A 253 21.18 24.91 6.14
C SER A 253 21.07 26.43 6.41
N ALA A 254 20.42 27.18 5.52
CA ALA A 254 20.15 28.60 5.74
C ALA A 254 19.13 28.79 6.87
N ILE A 255 18.04 28.00 6.87
CA ILE A 255 17.05 28.02 7.93
C ILE A 255 17.72 27.70 9.28
N ARG A 256 18.47 26.58 9.39
CA ARG A 256 19.12 26.20 10.67
C ARG A 256 20.05 27.26 11.20
N LYS A 257 20.83 27.92 10.34
CA LYS A 257 21.76 29.01 10.75
C LYS A 257 21.04 30.25 11.29
N ALA A 258 19.86 30.52 10.77
CA ALA A 258 19.08 31.71 11.13
C ALA A 258 18.15 31.48 12.33
N LEU A 259 17.79 30.21 12.64
CA LEU A 259 16.92 29.89 13.76
C LEU A 259 17.70 29.92 15.12
N PRO A 260 17.05 30.36 16.19
CA PRO A 260 17.56 30.19 17.55
C PRO A 260 17.83 28.68 17.86
N PRO A 261 18.83 28.37 18.70
CA PRO A 261 19.19 26.98 19.02
C PRO A 261 18.04 26.16 19.66
N GLU A 262 17.14 26.80 20.38
CA GLU A 262 15.98 26.22 21.05
C GLU A 262 14.83 25.88 20.09
N VAL A 263 14.76 26.48 18.90
CA VAL A 263 13.75 26.21 17.91
C VAL A 263 14.16 24.97 17.09
N ILE A 264 13.34 23.93 17.14
CA ILE A 264 13.58 22.65 16.48
C ILE A 264 13.34 22.81 14.99
N LEU A 265 14.27 22.35 14.15
CA LEU A 265 14.07 22.17 12.71
C LEU A 265 13.74 20.70 12.43
N ALA A 266 12.45 20.41 12.26
CA ALA A 266 11.96 19.06 11.92
C ALA A 266 11.59 18.97 10.43
N VAL A 267 11.87 17.82 9.83
CA VAL A 267 11.57 17.56 8.42
C VAL A 267 10.64 16.34 8.30
N ASP A 268 9.50 16.51 7.63
CA ASP A 268 8.69 15.39 7.13
C ASP A 268 9.13 15.11 5.68
N GLN A 269 10.06 14.17 5.50
CA GLN A 269 10.56 13.76 4.18
C GLN A 269 9.58 12.79 3.48
N GLY A 270 8.96 11.92 4.22
CA GLY A 270 7.86 11.07 3.77
C GLY A 270 8.24 9.85 2.95
N SER A 271 9.14 9.93 1.98
CA SER A 271 9.44 8.86 1.01
C SER A 271 10.39 7.77 1.51
N GLY A 272 11.27 8.09 2.46
CA GLY A 272 12.28 7.15 2.97
C GLY A 272 13.46 6.91 2.01
N VAL A 273 13.83 7.90 1.21
CA VAL A 273 15.06 7.85 0.40
C VAL A 273 16.29 7.98 1.30
N ILE A 274 17.17 6.99 1.26
CA ILE A 274 18.40 6.98 2.07
C ILE A 274 19.70 7.04 1.25
N SER A 275 19.70 6.49 0.04
CA SER A 275 20.92 6.35 -0.77
C SER A 275 20.72 6.59 -2.27
N LEU A 276 19.48 6.70 -2.75
CA LEU A 276 19.20 6.98 -4.17
C LEU A 276 19.36 8.47 -4.45
N ASN A 277 20.00 8.77 -5.59
CA ASN A 277 20.03 10.14 -6.10
C ASN A 277 18.80 10.33 -7.02
N LEU A 278 17.74 10.87 -6.48
CA LEU A 278 16.52 11.24 -7.20
C LEU A 278 16.47 12.76 -7.33
N GLN A 279 16.02 13.25 -8.46
CA GLN A 279 15.82 14.67 -8.66
C GLN A 279 14.73 15.16 -7.69
N ASP A 280 14.99 16.26 -7.00
CA ASP A 280 14.05 16.90 -6.06
C ASP A 280 13.62 16.03 -4.86
N GLU A 281 14.29 14.90 -4.58
CA GLU A 281 13.98 14.02 -3.45
C GLU A 281 15.21 13.85 -2.57
N PRO A 282 15.39 14.71 -1.54
CA PRO A 282 16.59 14.68 -0.70
C PRO A 282 16.64 13.41 0.13
N THR A 283 17.84 12.85 0.31
CA THR A 283 18.04 11.70 1.18
C THR A 283 17.96 12.07 2.65
N VAL A 284 17.52 11.15 3.51
CA VAL A 284 17.48 11.35 4.97
C VAL A 284 18.85 11.77 5.53
N PRO A 285 19.99 11.11 5.17
CA PRO A 285 21.31 11.57 5.61
C PRO A 285 21.67 12.98 5.15
N ALA A 286 21.25 13.40 3.95
CA ALA A 286 21.51 14.76 3.46
C ALA A 286 20.75 15.80 4.28
N LEU A 287 19.48 15.56 4.59
CA LEU A 287 18.67 16.46 5.42
C LEU A 287 19.25 16.64 6.82
N LEU A 288 19.70 15.55 7.46
CA LEU A 288 20.38 15.63 8.76
C LEU A 288 21.69 16.41 8.67
N LYS A 289 22.50 16.18 7.63
CA LYS A 289 23.73 16.93 7.38
C LYS A 289 23.50 18.42 7.13
N GLU A 290 22.39 18.79 6.52
CA GLU A 290 21.97 20.18 6.28
C GLU A 290 21.43 20.88 7.54
N GLY A 291 21.32 20.16 8.64
CA GLY A 291 21.00 20.73 9.96
C GLY A 291 19.58 20.47 10.45
N ALA A 292 18.84 19.53 9.84
CA ALA A 292 17.61 19.06 10.44
C ALA A 292 17.88 18.40 11.80
N ASP A 293 17.15 18.80 12.84
CA ASP A 293 17.24 18.19 14.17
C ASP A 293 16.55 16.83 14.20
N LEU A 294 15.45 16.70 13.46
CA LEU A 294 14.65 15.48 13.30
C LEU A 294 14.18 15.31 11.86
N VAL A 295 14.18 14.09 11.38
CA VAL A 295 13.61 13.71 10.06
C VAL A 295 12.63 12.56 10.24
N CYS A 296 11.41 12.71 9.71
CA CYS A 296 10.37 11.69 9.68
C CYS A 296 10.20 11.10 8.28
N PHE A 297 9.99 9.77 8.17
CA PHE A 297 9.75 9.13 6.89
C PHE A 297 9.05 7.76 7.01
N SER A 298 8.49 7.28 5.88
CA SER A 298 7.81 5.99 5.78
C SER A 298 8.79 4.86 5.46
N GLY A 299 8.61 3.70 6.09
CA GLY A 299 9.41 2.51 5.81
C GLY A 299 8.95 1.72 4.58
N ASP A 300 7.71 1.90 4.11
CA ASP A 300 7.06 1.10 3.06
C ASP A 300 6.97 1.79 1.69
N LYS A 301 7.70 2.89 1.51
CA LYS A 301 7.79 3.60 0.22
C LYS A 301 9.12 3.30 -0.47
N VAL A 302 9.92 4.32 -0.80
CA VAL A 302 11.22 4.15 -1.47
C VAL A 302 12.18 3.33 -0.61
N PHE A 303 12.10 3.45 0.71
CA PHE A 303 12.86 2.62 1.64
C PHE A 303 12.62 1.11 1.40
N GLY A 304 11.38 0.68 1.10
CA GLY A 304 11.08 -0.68 0.67
C GLY A 304 11.04 -1.74 1.77
N GLY A 305 10.86 -1.34 3.01
CA GLY A 305 10.59 -2.24 4.13
C GLY A 305 9.08 -2.45 4.38
N PRO A 306 8.72 -3.08 5.50
CA PRO A 306 7.33 -3.17 5.94
C PRO A 306 6.80 -1.79 6.36
N GLN A 307 5.46 -1.64 6.40
CA GLN A 307 4.86 -0.39 6.85
C GLN A 307 5.27 -0.05 8.28
N CYS A 308 6.01 1.03 8.42
CA CYS A 308 6.31 1.70 9.68
C CYS A 308 6.61 3.19 9.41
N GLY A 309 6.75 3.97 10.47
CA GLY A 309 7.28 5.34 10.46
C GLY A 309 8.58 5.40 11.23
N TRP A 310 9.49 6.22 10.78
CA TRP A 310 10.76 6.49 11.45
C TRP A 310 10.85 7.96 11.85
N ILE A 311 11.40 8.22 13.01
CA ILE A 311 11.92 9.53 13.43
C ILE A 311 13.40 9.33 13.69
N THR A 312 14.26 10.08 13.01
CA THR A 312 15.72 10.00 13.16
C THR A 312 16.29 11.39 13.43
N GLY A 313 17.35 11.50 14.23
CA GLY A 313 18.00 12.77 14.51
C GLY A 313 18.62 12.84 15.91
N LYS A 314 18.48 13.99 16.58
CA LYS A 314 19.10 14.28 17.89
C LYS A 314 18.59 13.35 18.99
N LYS A 315 19.53 12.78 19.75
CA LYS A 315 19.27 11.75 20.77
C LYS A 315 18.38 12.24 21.91
N ASP A 316 18.57 13.45 22.36
CA ASP A 316 17.79 14.07 23.44
C ASP A 316 16.32 14.26 23.04
N LEU A 317 16.06 14.74 21.82
CA LEU A 317 14.71 14.91 21.27
C LEU A 317 14.02 13.55 21.06
N ILE A 318 14.73 12.57 20.51
CA ILE A 318 14.21 11.19 20.36
C ILE A 318 13.85 10.60 21.72
N ALA A 319 14.67 10.81 22.76
CA ALA A 319 14.39 10.33 24.11
C ALA A 319 13.13 10.96 24.72
N LEU A 320 12.89 12.25 24.47
CA LEU A 320 11.65 12.93 24.90
C LEU A 320 10.42 12.33 24.21
N ILE A 321 10.48 12.14 22.88
CA ILE A 321 9.39 11.54 22.12
C ILE A 321 9.10 10.10 22.60
N ALA A 322 10.13 9.29 22.80
CA ALA A 322 10.02 7.89 23.24
C ALA A 322 9.36 7.73 24.62
N ARG A 323 9.51 8.72 25.53
CA ARG A 323 8.89 8.74 26.86
C ARG A 323 7.42 9.18 26.84
N HIS A 324 6.94 9.77 25.75
CA HIS A 324 5.57 10.26 25.66
C HIS A 324 4.55 9.11 25.80
N PRO A 325 3.47 9.24 26.62
CA PRO A 325 2.50 8.14 26.85
C PRO A 325 1.90 7.57 25.58
N LEU A 326 1.64 8.38 24.54
CA LEU A 326 1.13 7.95 23.25
C LEU A 326 2.09 7.05 22.46
N MET A 327 3.37 6.97 22.82
CA MET A 327 4.29 6.02 22.20
C MET A 327 3.76 4.58 22.28
N ARG A 328 3.04 4.26 23.37
CA ARG A 328 2.44 2.93 23.52
C ARG A 328 1.40 2.61 22.45
N THR A 329 0.64 3.61 22.01
CA THR A 329 -0.42 3.44 20.98
C THR A 329 0.16 3.30 19.57
N TYR A 330 1.39 3.79 19.35
CA TYR A 330 2.06 3.77 18.03
C TYR A 330 3.14 2.70 17.91
N ARG A 331 3.18 1.77 18.85
CA ARG A 331 4.15 0.67 18.82
C ARG A 331 3.95 -0.25 17.64
N VAL A 332 5.06 -0.60 16.99
CA VAL A 332 5.09 -1.62 15.94
C VAL A 332 4.89 -3.00 16.55
N GLY A 333 4.22 -3.88 15.81
CA GLY A 333 4.08 -5.28 16.18
C GLY A 333 5.34 -6.09 15.85
N ARG A 334 5.50 -7.26 16.52
CA ARG A 334 6.65 -8.16 16.38
C ARG A 334 6.96 -8.52 14.92
N ALA A 335 5.95 -8.89 14.13
CA ALA A 335 6.16 -9.30 12.74
C ALA A 335 6.73 -8.16 11.88
N VAL A 336 6.24 -6.93 12.07
CA VAL A 336 6.76 -5.75 11.35
C VAL A 336 8.18 -5.43 11.80
N ALA A 337 8.48 -5.55 13.09
CA ALA A 337 9.82 -5.31 13.61
C ALA A 337 10.83 -6.33 13.07
N ALA A 338 10.51 -7.62 13.09
CA ALA A 338 11.38 -8.66 12.55
C ALA A 338 11.67 -8.44 11.05
N LEU A 339 10.63 -8.14 10.26
CA LEU A 339 10.80 -7.81 8.83
C LEU A 339 11.65 -6.55 8.63
N MET A 340 11.52 -5.56 9.50
CA MET A 340 12.30 -4.33 9.42
C MET A 340 13.76 -4.57 9.79
N GLU A 341 14.05 -5.34 10.81
CA GLU A 341 15.44 -5.69 11.18
C GLU A 341 16.15 -6.38 10.01
N GLU A 342 15.52 -7.36 9.38
CA GLU A 342 16.10 -8.02 8.20
C GLU A 342 16.25 -7.07 7.00
N THR A 343 15.30 -6.13 6.83
CA THR A 343 15.42 -5.08 5.80
C THR A 343 16.62 -4.17 6.07
N LEU A 344 16.87 -3.81 7.33
CA LEU A 344 18.02 -2.99 7.73
C LEU A 344 19.35 -3.74 7.52
N VAL A 345 19.40 -5.03 7.90
CA VAL A 345 20.56 -5.89 7.62
C VAL A 345 20.84 -5.98 6.12
N HIS A 346 19.80 -6.14 5.31
CA HIS A 346 19.90 -6.14 3.85
C HIS A 346 20.55 -4.84 3.33
N TYR A 347 20.11 -3.68 3.81
CA TYR A 347 20.70 -2.38 3.46
C TYR A 347 22.15 -2.21 3.94
N LEU A 348 22.46 -2.61 5.17
CA LEU A 348 23.80 -2.55 5.72
C LEU A 348 24.78 -3.43 4.92
N ASN A 349 24.27 -4.49 4.26
CA ASN A 349 25.01 -5.33 3.33
C ASN A 349 24.91 -4.87 1.86
N ASN A 350 24.63 -3.59 1.61
CA ASN A 350 24.50 -2.97 0.29
C ASN A 350 23.34 -3.51 -0.58
N GLY A 351 22.34 -4.11 0.05
CA GLY A 351 21.10 -4.51 -0.61
C GLY A 351 20.27 -3.30 -1.06
N LYS A 352 19.31 -3.53 -1.94
CA LYS A 352 18.48 -2.49 -2.56
C LYS A 352 16.99 -2.79 -2.38
N SER A 353 16.17 -1.74 -2.28
CA SER A 353 14.72 -1.88 -2.35
C SER A 353 14.25 -2.19 -3.77
N ALA A 354 13.03 -2.71 -3.91
CA ALA A 354 12.42 -2.91 -5.22
C ALA A 354 12.35 -1.62 -6.07
N ALA A 355 12.14 -0.46 -5.42
CA ALA A 355 12.19 0.84 -6.08
C ALA A 355 13.60 1.16 -6.61
N ALA A 356 14.63 0.91 -5.80
CA ALA A 356 16.02 1.11 -6.20
C ALA A 356 16.44 0.15 -7.31
N GLU A 357 16.04 -1.11 -7.23
CA GLU A 357 16.31 -2.11 -8.28
C GLU A 357 15.67 -1.70 -9.62
N ALA A 358 14.40 -1.27 -9.59
CA ALA A 358 13.70 -0.80 -10.80
C ALA A 358 14.37 0.41 -11.44
N LEU A 359 14.82 1.38 -10.63
CA LEU A 359 15.50 2.60 -11.09
C LEU A 359 16.88 2.34 -11.69
N LEU A 360 17.59 1.35 -11.16
CA LEU A 360 18.94 1.00 -11.59
C LEU A 360 18.95 -0.02 -12.74
N LEU A 361 17.78 -0.58 -13.07
CA LEU A 361 17.69 -1.57 -14.14
C LEU A 361 17.81 -0.89 -15.51
N ASP A 362 18.72 -1.39 -16.34
CA ASP A 362 18.87 -0.93 -17.73
C ASP A 362 17.54 -1.17 -18.49
N PRO A 363 16.94 -0.14 -19.11
CA PRO A 363 15.74 -0.28 -19.94
C PRO A 363 15.83 -1.37 -21.00
N ALA A 364 17.03 -1.65 -21.52
CA ALA A 364 17.26 -2.72 -22.50
C ALA A 364 16.96 -4.11 -21.93
N VAL A 365 17.14 -4.33 -20.62
CA VAL A 365 16.78 -5.59 -19.95
C VAL A 365 15.28 -5.80 -19.95
N ILE A 366 14.49 -4.76 -19.62
CA ILE A 366 13.03 -4.81 -19.67
C ILE A 366 12.56 -5.05 -21.11
N LYS A 367 13.16 -4.37 -22.09
CA LYS A 367 12.85 -4.57 -23.51
C LYS A 367 13.03 -6.03 -23.92
N LYS A 368 14.23 -6.59 -23.70
CA LYS A 368 14.54 -7.99 -24.04
C LYS A 368 13.61 -8.98 -23.34
N ARG A 369 13.28 -8.74 -22.07
CA ARG A 369 12.32 -9.55 -21.31
C ARG A 369 10.92 -9.49 -21.93
N SER A 370 10.45 -8.28 -22.26
CA SER A 370 9.15 -8.06 -22.91
C SER A 370 9.07 -8.75 -24.28
N GLU A 371 10.10 -8.62 -25.09
CA GLU A 371 10.20 -9.30 -26.40
C GLU A 371 10.18 -10.85 -26.26
N LYS A 372 10.83 -11.38 -25.20
CA LYS A 372 10.80 -12.83 -24.90
C LYS A 372 9.40 -13.30 -24.55
N LEU A 373 8.61 -12.51 -23.81
CA LEU A 373 7.22 -12.83 -23.50
C LEU A 373 6.35 -12.77 -24.77
N VAL A 374 6.45 -11.67 -25.52
CA VAL A 374 5.65 -11.47 -26.75
C VAL A 374 5.87 -12.59 -27.76
N ARG A 375 7.10 -13.07 -27.94
CA ARG A 375 7.40 -14.20 -28.85
C ARG A 375 6.68 -15.52 -28.48
N LYS A 376 6.22 -15.66 -27.23
CA LYS A 376 5.46 -16.83 -26.75
C LYS A 376 3.96 -16.67 -26.88
N LEU A 377 3.48 -15.50 -27.27
CA LEU A 377 2.07 -15.24 -27.54
C LEU A 377 1.72 -15.54 -29.00
N PRO A 378 0.45 -15.75 -29.33
CA PRO A 378 0.02 -15.88 -30.72
C PRO A 378 0.45 -14.66 -31.55
N SER A 379 0.84 -14.91 -32.82
CA SER A 379 1.28 -13.83 -33.72
C SER A 379 0.22 -12.75 -33.85
N GLY A 380 0.65 -11.48 -33.81
CA GLY A 380 -0.24 -10.34 -33.98
C GLY A 380 -1.03 -9.92 -32.73
N THR A 381 -0.90 -10.63 -31.58
CA THR A 381 -1.65 -10.30 -30.36
C THR A 381 -1.00 -9.23 -29.50
N ALA A 382 0.30 -9.04 -29.64
CA ALA A 382 1.06 -8.06 -28.82
C ALA A 382 2.31 -7.58 -29.53
N CYS A 383 2.78 -6.40 -29.12
CA CYS A 383 4.10 -5.88 -29.50
C CYS A 383 4.75 -5.16 -28.31
N VAL A 384 6.06 -4.86 -28.41
CA VAL A 384 6.81 -4.10 -27.40
C VAL A 384 6.92 -2.66 -27.85
N VAL A 385 6.54 -1.73 -26.99
CA VAL A 385 6.56 -0.29 -27.24
C VAL A 385 7.35 0.47 -26.20
N PRO A 386 7.99 1.61 -26.53
CA PRO A 386 8.54 2.50 -25.55
C PRO A 386 7.41 3.02 -24.63
N TYR A 387 7.55 2.83 -23.34
CA TYR A 387 6.63 3.36 -22.34
C TYR A 387 7.36 3.52 -21.02
N PRO A 388 7.35 4.72 -20.40
CA PRO A 388 8.07 4.95 -19.17
C PRO A 388 7.38 4.31 -17.98
N PHE A 389 8.13 4.09 -16.88
CA PHE A 389 7.57 3.79 -15.57
C PHE A 389 7.72 5.00 -14.64
N SER A 390 6.99 4.99 -13.52
CA SER A 390 7.10 5.96 -12.45
C SER A 390 7.26 5.28 -11.10
N LEU A 391 7.83 5.99 -10.11
CA LEU A 391 7.84 5.49 -8.75
C LEU A 391 6.45 5.49 -8.14
N GLY A 392 5.71 6.57 -8.25
CA GLY A 392 4.38 6.70 -7.66
C GLY A 392 4.39 6.73 -6.13
N GLY A 393 3.25 6.42 -5.53
CA GLY A 393 3.15 6.30 -4.06
C GLY A 393 3.31 7.58 -3.27
N GLY A 394 3.23 8.75 -3.93
CA GLY A 394 3.51 10.05 -3.32
C GLY A 394 5.01 10.33 -3.21
N SER A 395 5.80 9.80 -4.14
CA SER A 395 7.22 10.11 -4.34
C SER A 395 7.43 10.48 -5.80
N THR A 396 8.21 11.52 -6.07
CA THR A 396 8.54 12.00 -7.45
C THR A 396 7.32 12.08 -8.40
N PRO A 397 6.32 12.93 -8.14
CA PRO A 397 5.00 12.86 -8.80
C PRO A 397 5.03 13.04 -10.32
N ASP A 398 6.01 13.78 -10.84
CA ASP A 398 6.15 14.09 -12.28
C ASP A 398 7.34 13.40 -12.92
N GLU A 399 8.08 12.58 -12.17
CA GLU A 399 9.29 11.94 -12.67
C GLU A 399 8.94 10.59 -13.30
N THR A 400 9.33 10.44 -14.55
CA THR A 400 9.17 9.19 -15.29
C THR A 400 10.54 8.71 -15.77
N PHE A 401 10.71 7.39 -15.80
CA PHE A 401 11.97 6.75 -16.16
C PHE A 401 11.80 6.01 -17.47
N PRO A 402 12.70 6.21 -18.45
CA PRO A 402 12.63 5.54 -19.75
C PRO A 402 12.55 4.03 -19.60
N SER A 403 11.62 3.40 -20.34
CA SER A 403 11.43 1.94 -20.27
C SER A 403 10.59 1.42 -21.46
N TRP A 404 10.12 0.17 -21.34
CA TRP A 404 9.36 -0.53 -22.35
C TRP A 404 8.18 -1.28 -21.74
N ALA A 405 7.07 -1.32 -22.47
CA ALA A 405 5.88 -2.09 -22.08
C ALA A 405 5.44 -3.04 -23.19
N ILE A 406 4.68 -4.05 -22.84
CA ILE A 406 3.96 -4.92 -23.76
C ILE A 406 2.61 -4.27 -24.06
N MET A 407 2.35 -3.90 -25.31
CA MET A 407 1.06 -3.44 -25.80
C MET A 407 0.28 -4.63 -26.36
N LEU A 408 -0.93 -4.84 -25.84
CA LEU A 408 -1.84 -5.86 -26.34
C LEU A 408 -2.71 -5.28 -27.45
N HIS A 409 -2.78 -5.98 -28.59
CA HIS A 409 -3.62 -5.57 -29.72
C HIS A 409 -5.04 -6.08 -29.47
N THR A 410 -5.92 -5.22 -29.02
CA THR A 410 -7.32 -5.54 -28.74
C THR A 410 -8.23 -4.36 -29.07
N HIS A 411 -9.40 -4.65 -29.64
CA HIS A 411 -10.46 -3.65 -29.84
C HIS A 411 -11.31 -3.42 -28.58
N LYS A 412 -11.09 -4.19 -27.51
CA LYS A 412 -11.86 -4.13 -26.27
C LYS A 412 -10.94 -4.06 -25.05
N PRO A 413 -10.10 -3.00 -24.91
CA PRO A 413 -9.07 -2.93 -23.87
C PRO A 413 -9.63 -3.07 -22.44
N GLU A 414 -10.79 -2.48 -22.13
CA GLU A 414 -11.41 -2.60 -20.79
C GLU A 414 -11.91 -4.03 -20.49
N ALA A 415 -12.40 -4.75 -21.50
CA ALA A 415 -12.84 -6.14 -21.32
C ALA A 415 -11.64 -7.06 -21.02
N VAL A 416 -10.54 -6.91 -21.78
CA VAL A 416 -9.31 -7.69 -21.57
C VAL A 416 -8.65 -7.32 -20.25
N LYS A 417 -8.56 -6.03 -19.90
CA LYS A 417 -8.09 -5.55 -18.58
C LYS A 417 -8.92 -6.14 -17.42
N THR A 418 -10.24 -6.23 -17.63
CA THR A 418 -11.13 -6.87 -16.66
C THR A 418 -10.85 -8.37 -16.55
N ALA A 419 -10.68 -9.08 -17.67
CA ALA A 419 -10.32 -10.50 -17.67
C ALA A 419 -9.01 -10.76 -16.93
N LEU A 420 -7.96 -9.96 -17.19
CA LEU A 420 -6.67 -10.02 -16.49
C LEU A 420 -6.83 -9.85 -14.98
N ARG A 421 -7.68 -8.92 -14.53
CA ARG A 421 -7.97 -8.70 -13.12
C ARG A 421 -8.71 -9.86 -12.46
N PHE A 422 -9.40 -10.69 -13.26
CA PHE A 422 -10.16 -11.86 -12.79
C PHE A 422 -9.41 -13.19 -12.90
N CYS A 423 -8.16 -13.19 -13.34
CA CYS A 423 -7.29 -14.36 -13.29
C CYS A 423 -7.11 -14.87 -11.84
N SER A 424 -6.65 -16.10 -11.67
CA SER A 424 -6.44 -16.72 -10.35
C SER A 424 -5.44 -15.94 -9.50
N ILE A 425 -4.37 -15.41 -10.11
CA ILE A 425 -3.52 -14.33 -9.57
C ILE A 425 -3.85 -13.10 -10.43
N PRO A 426 -4.52 -12.08 -9.88
CA PRO A 426 -4.90 -10.91 -10.67
C PRO A 426 -3.70 -10.20 -11.29
N ILE A 427 -3.78 -9.88 -12.58
CA ILE A 427 -2.80 -9.09 -13.30
C ILE A 427 -3.37 -7.69 -13.48
N ILE A 428 -2.69 -6.69 -12.91
CA ILE A 428 -3.15 -5.30 -12.95
C ILE A 428 -2.38 -4.57 -14.05
N ALA A 429 -3.07 -4.32 -15.16
CA ALA A 429 -2.58 -3.61 -16.33
C ALA A 429 -3.16 -2.19 -16.40
N ILE A 430 -2.60 -1.33 -17.26
CA ILE A 430 -3.08 0.03 -17.48
C ILE A 430 -3.61 0.21 -18.90
N ILE A 431 -4.53 1.17 -19.07
CA ILE A 431 -4.91 1.70 -20.38
C ILE A 431 -4.38 3.13 -20.47
N SER A 432 -3.64 3.41 -21.51
CA SER A 432 -3.11 4.72 -21.83
C SER A 432 -3.33 4.98 -23.32
N GLU A 433 -3.97 6.10 -23.67
CA GLU A 433 -4.32 6.46 -25.05
C GLU A 433 -5.02 5.31 -25.80
N ASP A 434 -6.05 4.73 -25.18
CA ASP A 434 -6.83 3.59 -25.67
C ASP A 434 -6.02 2.29 -25.92
N ARG A 435 -4.76 2.24 -25.47
CA ARG A 435 -3.89 1.08 -25.58
C ARG A 435 -3.79 0.34 -24.24
N LEU A 436 -3.98 -0.96 -24.25
CA LEU A 436 -3.79 -1.82 -23.08
C LEU A 436 -2.32 -2.21 -22.97
N LEU A 437 -1.70 -1.84 -21.86
CA LEU A 437 -0.27 -2.00 -21.62
C LEU A 437 0.00 -2.84 -20.38
N LEU A 438 0.99 -3.72 -20.47
CA LEU A 438 1.60 -4.43 -19.34
C LEU A 438 3.06 -3.99 -19.23
N HIS A 439 3.43 -3.38 -18.10
CA HIS A 439 4.79 -2.92 -17.83
C HIS A 439 5.48 -3.88 -16.85
N LEU A 440 6.67 -4.37 -17.21
CA LEU A 440 7.34 -5.42 -16.44
C LEU A 440 8.29 -4.91 -15.32
N ALA A 441 8.46 -3.61 -15.13
CA ALA A 441 9.40 -3.06 -14.14
C ALA A 441 9.09 -3.49 -12.69
N ALA A 442 7.80 -3.63 -12.34
CA ALA A 442 7.38 -4.09 -11.01
C ALA A 442 6.98 -5.57 -10.98
N VAL A 443 7.12 -6.29 -12.08
CA VAL A 443 6.72 -7.70 -12.21
C VAL A 443 7.90 -8.60 -11.85
N ASN A 444 7.71 -9.48 -10.85
CA ASN A 444 8.71 -10.49 -10.53
C ASN A 444 8.94 -11.41 -11.75
N PRO A 445 10.18 -11.66 -12.18
CA PRO A 445 10.49 -12.55 -13.31
C PRO A 445 9.90 -13.97 -13.18
N ALA A 446 9.71 -14.47 -11.98
CA ALA A 446 9.07 -15.76 -11.73
C ALA A 446 7.60 -15.81 -12.19
N ASP A 447 6.93 -14.66 -12.34
CA ASP A 447 5.54 -14.56 -12.78
C ASP A 447 5.38 -14.54 -14.31
N ASP A 448 6.48 -14.48 -15.09
CA ASP A 448 6.43 -14.39 -16.55
C ASP A 448 5.68 -15.56 -17.21
N ILE A 449 5.91 -16.78 -16.73
CA ILE A 449 5.27 -17.98 -17.26
C ILE A 449 3.76 -17.93 -17.02
N TYR A 450 3.35 -17.44 -15.85
CA TYR A 450 1.95 -17.28 -15.51
C TYR A 450 1.27 -16.23 -16.40
N ILE A 451 1.89 -15.07 -16.58
CA ILE A 451 1.39 -14.00 -17.46
C ILE A 451 1.17 -14.54 -18.90
N ILE A 452 2.15 -15.26 -19.43
CA ILE A 452 2.05 -15.84 -20.78
C ILE A 452 0.85 -16.77 -20.88
N LYS A 453 0.68 -17.69 -19.92
CA LYS A 453 -0.42 -18.64 -19.89
C LYS A 453 -1.78 -17.93 -19.89
N GLU A 454 -1.97 -16.97 -18.99
CA GLU A 454 -3.24 -16.24 -18.88
C GLU A 454 -3.53 -15.42 -20.14
N LEU A 455 -2.53 -14.77 -20.74
CA LEU A 455 -2.68 -14.02 -21.99
C LEU A 455 -3.06 -14.95 -23.16
N GLN A 456 -2.48 -16.15 -23.26
CA GLN A 456 -2.84 -17.14 -24.26
C GLN A 456 -4.28 -17.64 -24.10
N GLU A 457 -4.74 -17.84 -22.87
CA GLU A 457 -6.12 -18.27 -22.60
C GLU A 457 -7.13 -17.16 -22.90
N ILE A 458 -6.85 -15.92 -22.50
CA ILE A 458 -7.71 -14.78 -22.80
C ILE A 458 -7.80 -14.55 -24.31
N SER A 459 -6.69 -14.67 -25.05
CA SER A 459 -6.68 -14.47 -26.50
C SER A 459 -7.52 -15.51 -27.25
N LYS A 460 -7.59 -16.76 -26.76
CA LYS A 460 -8.44 -17.81 -27.33
C LYS A 460 -9.94 -17.56 -27.10
N ASN A 461 -10.28 -16.97 -25.94
CA ASN A 461 -11.67 -16.84 -25.49
C ASN A 461 -12.28 -15.46 -25.79
N SER A 462 -11.51 -14.53 -26.35
CA SER A 462 -11.95 -13.16 -26.64
C SER A 462 -11.84 -12.88 -28.14
N PRO A 463 -12.95 -12.97 -28.90
CA PRO A 463 -12.95 -12.55 -30.30
C PRO A 463 -12.60 -11.05 -30.38
N GLY A 464 -11.50 -10.71 -31.07
CA GLY A 464 -11.02 -9.33 -31.21
C GLY A 464 -9.88 -8.95 -30.23
N PHE A 465 -9.20 -9.95 -29.68
CA PHE A 465 -7.90 -9.79 -29.04
C PHE A 465 -6.84 -9.57 -30.10
#